data_68b6139a2a7bf7dfacd979f269f6fa69
#
_entry.id   68b6139a2a7bf7dfacd979f269f6fa69
#
_cell.length_a   1.000
_cell.length_b   1.000
_cell.length_c   1.000
_cell.angle_alpha   90.00
_cell.angle_beta   90.00
_cell.angle_gamma   90.00
#
_symmetry.space_group_name_H-M   'P 1'
#
loop_
_entity.id
_entity.type
_entity.pdbx_description
1 polymer ?
#
loop_
_entity_poly.entity_id
_entity_poly.type
_entity_poly.pdbx_seq_one_letter_code
_entity_poly.pdbx_strand_id
1 'polypeptide(L)'
;MPAEQPTQQKISIKQARRLALSAQGFNGRQPPATVTSRHVTQLIERLGVLQIDSVNALVRSHYLPLYSRLGNYPQKLLDQAAWSQGRQRKLFEYWGHEASLLPVELYPLMRWRMQRASQGEGIYQEMAKFGREQQTTIARVLQAVREQGALGAGTLNTRQERAGPWWDWSAEKIALEWLFAAGEVTVAGRRGFERLYDLPERVLPSAIINHPELMEADAQRNLLLHAVKALGVGTEKDIRDYFRQDPAPARAGLAELVEQGAIQRIQVHGWKQPAYTLPEFTVPRKVTASALLSPFDSLIWERTRTERLFDFHYRLEIYTPAHKRVYGYYVLPFLHQERIAARIDLRAERAAGRLAVHAVHEEQPGLDEEGMHALAANLRQLADWLGLPQVLINCQRASAARLRVAFVSAGFQHL
;
A
#
# COMPACT_ATOMS: atom_id res chain seq x y z
N MET A 1 4.75 -45.59 16.20
CA MET A 1 4.85 -44.52 17.18
C MET A 1 4.30 -43.24 16.50
N PRO A 2 3.29 -42.55 17.03
CA PRO A 2 2.88 -41.29 16.46
C PRO A 2 4.06 -40.31 16.59
N ALA A 3 4.47 -39.69 15.47
CA ALA A 3 5.49 -38.67 15.47
C ALA A 3 5.03 -37.53 16.40
N GLU A 4 5.84 -37.20 17.41
CA GLU A 4 5.63 -36.04 18.25
C GLU A 4 5.51 -34.83 17.32
N GLN A 5 4.33 -34.19 17.30
CA GLN A 5 4.16 -32.96 16.60
C GLN A 5 5.13 -31.93 17.23
N PRO A 6 5.99 -31.27 16.45
CA PRO A 6 6.94 -30.33 16.99
C PRO A 6 6.17 -29.26 17.79
N THR A 7 6.59 -29.04 19.02
CA THR A 7 5.96 -28.09 19.96
C THR A 7 5.85 -26.73 19.26
N GLN A 8 4.64 -26.35 18.90
CA GLN A 8 4.39 -25.12 18.17
C GLN A 8 4.86 -23.93 19.01
N GLN A 9 5.80 -23.16 18.49
CA GLN A 9 6.36 -21.98 19.17
C GLN A 9 5.24 -21.00 19.52
N LYS A 10 5.24 -20.53 20.78
CA LYS A 10 4.25 -19.57 21.28
C LYS A 10 4.88 -18.20 21.47
N ILE A 11 4.21 -17.14 21.03
CA ILE A 11 4.63 -15.76 21.25
C ILE A 11 3.47 -14.93 21.83
N SER A 12 3.80 -13.89 22.60
CA SER A 12 2.82 -12.95 23.12
C SER A 12 2.33 -12.00 22.02
N ILE A 13 1.19 -11.36 22.22
CA ILE A 13 0.69 -10.30 21.31
C ILE A 13 1.68 -9.14 21.18
N LYS A 14 2.40 -8.79 22.25
CA LYS A 14 3.44 -7.77 22.24
C LYS A 14 4.61 -8.16 21.33
N GLN A 15 5.04 -9.42 21.35
CA GLN A 15 6.08 -9.94 20.46
C GLN A 15 5.60 -9.97 19.01
N ALA A 16 4.36 -10.41 18.76
CA ALA A 16 3.76 -10.39 17.42
C ALA A 16 3.69 -8.97 16.84
N ARG A 17 3.30 -8.00 17.65
CA ARG A 17 3.26 -6.58 17.26
C ARG A 17 4.64 -6.06 16.89
N ARG A 18 5.66 -6.30 17.69
CA ARG A 18 7.05 -5.90 17.41
C ARG A 18 7.59 -6.55 16.15
N LEU A 19 7.28 -7.82 15.94
CA LEU A 19 7.66 -8.55 14.74
C LEU A 19 7.02 -7.93 13.50
N ALA A 20 5.72 -7.65 13.54
CA ALA A 20 5.00 -6.98 12.47
C ALA A 20 5.55 -5.58 12.18
N LEU A 21 5.80 -4.77 13.20
CA LEU A 21 6.36 -3.43 13.05
C LEU A 21 7.76 -3.48 12.44
N SER A 22 8.62 -4.39 12.91
CA SER A 22 9.98 -4.55 12.39
C SER A 22 9.97 -5.00 10.92
N ALA A 23 9.14 -5.98 10.57
CA ALA A 23 9.01 -6.46 9.19
C ALA A 23 8.56 -5.35 8.25
N GLN A 24 7.66 -4.49 8.70
CA GLN A 24 7.15 -3.33 7.96
C GLN A 24 8.08 -2.11 7.95
N GLY A 25 9.30 -2.22 8.51
CA GLY A 25 10.31 -1.17 8.48
C GLY A 25 10.27 -0.18 9.66
N PHE A 26 9.43 -0.42 10.67
CA PHE A 26 9.37 0.39 11.90
C PHE A 26 10.25 -0.22 12.99
N ASN A 27 11.56 -0.22 12.78
CA ASN A 27 12.52 -0.82 13.70
C ASN A 27 13.22 0.19 14.64
N GLY A 28 12.69 1.41 14.73
CA GLY A 28 13.22 2.48 15.59
C GLY A 28 14.51 3.12 15.12
N ARG A 29 15.01 2.78 13.93
CA ARG A 29 16.14 3.51 13.32
C ARG A 29 15.66 4.85 12.82
N GLN A 30 16.43 5.90 13.10
CA GLN A 30 16.18 7.20 12.50
C GLN A 30 16.31 7.13 10.97
N PRO A 31 15.45 7.83 10.22
CA PRO A 31 15.62 7.97 8.79
C PRO A 31 17.02 8.50 8.46
N PRO A 32 17.62 8.08 7.34
CA PRO A 32 18.92 8.61 6.93
C PRO A 32 18.82 10.11 6.69
N ALA A 33 19.88 10.86 7.05
CA ALA A 33 19.92 12.31 6.85
C ALA A 33 19.68 12.71 5.38
N THR A 34 20.09 11.86 4.43
CA THR A 34 19.79 12.00 3.01
C THR A 34 19.23 10.69 2.47
N VAL A 35 17.99 10.72 2.03
CA VAL A 35 17.34 9.58 1.39
C VAL A 35 17.75 9.50 -0.08
N THR A 36 18.19 8.32 -0.50
CA THR A 36 18.62 8.01 -1.87
C THR A 36 17.69 6.99 -2.53
N SER A 37 17.83 6.79 -3.84
CA SER A 37 17.09 5.75 -4.59
C SER A 37 17.27 4.36 -3.99
N ARG A 38 18.45 4.04 -3.43
CA ARG A 38 18.73 2.77 -2.75
C ARG A 38 17.80 2.56 -1.54
N HIS A 39 17.62 3.58 -0.70
CA HIS A 39 16.72 3.48 0.46
C HIS A 39 15.27 3.26 0.03
N VAL A 40 14.84 3.96 -1.04
CA VAL A 40 13.49 3.79 -1.63
C VAL A 40 13.31 2.38 -2.15
N THR A 41 14.26 1.86 -2.95
CA THR A 41 14.20 0.51 -3.52
C THR A 41 14.18 -0.56 -2.42
N GLN A 42 15.06 -0.48 -1.42
CA GLN A 42 15.09 -1.43 -0.31
C GLN A 42 13.77 -1.45 0.49
N LEU A 43 13.14 -0.29 0.68
CA LEU A 43 11.86 -0.24 1.37
C LEU A 43 10.72 -0.82 0.51
N ILE A 44 10.73 -0.54 -0.79
CA ILE A 44 9.76 -1.10 -1.74
C ILE A 44 9.87 -2.63 -1.79
N GLU A 45 11.08 -3.18 -1.89
CA GLU A 45 11.34 -4.62 -1.85
C GLU A 45 10.84 -5.25 -0.55
N ARG A 46 11.04 -4.58 0.57
CA ARG A 46 10.56 -5.02 1.89
C ARG A 46 9.03 -5.08 1.96
N LEU A 47 8.35 -4.06 1.46
CA LEU A 47 6.89 -3.98 1.48
C LEU A 47 6.27 -4.81 0.35
N GLY A 48 6.92 -4.91 -0.79
CA GLY A 48 6.43 -5.62 -1.98
C GLY A 48 5.23 -4.99 -2.68
N VAL A 49 4.55 -4.04 -2.05
CA VAL A 49 3.32 -3.41 -2.56
C VAL A 49 3.18 -1.99 -2.02
N LEU A 50 2.83 -1.05 -2.91
CA LEU A 50 2.38 0.30 -2.54
C LEU A 50 1.02 0.56 -3.18
N GLN A 51 -0.05 0.59 -2.40
CA GLN A 51 -1.40 0.81 -2.91
C GLN A 51 -1.56 2.23 -3.48
N ILE A 52 -2.12 2.31 -4.69
CA ILE A 52 -2.51 3.57 -5.35
C ILE A 52 -3.98 3.82 -5.09
N ASP A 53 -4.30 5.03 -4.65
CA ASP A 53 -5.68 5.49 -4.51
C ASP A 53 -5.88 6.89 -5.08
N SER A 54 -7.10 7.18 -5.50
CA SER A 54 -7.48 8.47 -6.10
C SER A 54 -7.53 9.62 -5.08
N VAL A 55 -7.67 9.33 -3.79
CA VAL A 55 -7.72 10.33 -2.73
C VAL A 55 -6.42 11.12 -2.68
N ASN A 56 -6.55 12.45 -2.66
CA ASN A 56 -5.46 13.42 -2.64
C ASN A 56 -5.69 14.50 -1.56
N ALA A 57 -6.04 14.06 -0.35
CA ALA A 57 -6.24 14.99 0.77
C ALA A 57 -4.92 15.63 1.25
N LEU A 58 -3.84 14.88 1.19
CA LEU A 58 -2.46 15.30 1.48
C LEU A 58 -1.59 15.19 0.23
N VAL A 59 -1.37 13.99 -0.20
CA VAL A 59 -0.66 13.56 -1.40
C VAL A 59 -1.27 12.22 -1.82
N ARG A 60 -0.98 11.73 -3.03
CA ARG A 60 -1.44 10.39 -3.45
C ARG A 60 -0.95 9.32 -2.49
N SER A 61 -1.80 8.33 -2.22
CA SER A 61 -1.61 7.33 -1.17
C SER A 61 -0.28 6.59 -1.20
N HIS A 62 0.24 6.27 -2.38
CA HIS A 62 1.48 5.49 -2.57
C HIS A 62 2.77 6.20 -2.13
N TYR A 63 2.74 7.54 -1.94
CA TYR A 63 3.89 8.27 -1.39
C TYR A 63 4.01 8.15 0.13
N LEU A 64 2.88 8.04 0.84
CA LEU A 64 2.86 8.07 2.30
C LEU A 64 3.53 6.88 3.00
N PRO A 65 3.45 5.61 2.52
CA PRO A 65 4.15 4.50 3.17
C PRO A 65 5.67 4.66 3.19
N LEU A 66 6.25 5.29 2.16
CA LEU A 66 7.66 5.63 2.14
C LEU A 66 7.96 6.77 3.12
N TYR A 67 7.13 7.82 3.12
CA TYR A 67 7.27 8.93 4.05
C TYR A 67 7.22 8.47 5.51
N SER A 68 6.29 7.62 5.88
CA SER A 68 6.13 7.11 7.25
C SER A 68 7.37 6.38 7.78
N ARG A 69 8.26 5.91 6.88
CA ARG A 69 9.46 5.14 7.22
C ARG A 69 10.76 5.86 6.93
N LEU A 70 10.79 6.72 5.92
CA LEU A 70 12.00 7.41 5.45
C LEU A 70 12.01 8.91 5.78
N GLY A 71 10.90 9.45 6.32
CA GLY A 71 10.77 10.88 6.58
C GLY A 71 10.70 11.71 5.29
N ASN A 72 11.34 12.87 5.27
CA ASN A 72 11.32 13.85 4.17
C ASN A 72 12.11 13.37 2.95
N TYR A 73 11.65 12.29 2.31
CA TYR A 73 12.28 11.83 1.08
C TYR A 73 11.80 12.62 -0.15
N PRO A 74 12.66 12.84 -1.17
CA PRO A 74 12.23 13.46 -2.41
C PRO A 74 11.26 12.56 -3.19
N GLN A 75 10.00 12.99 -3.39
CA GLN A 75 8.97 12.20 -4.08
C GLN A 75 9.40 11.74 -5.48
N LYS A 76 10.21 12.55 -6.18
CA LYS A 76 10.80 12.20 -7.48
C LYS A 76 11.59 10.88 -7.48
N LEU A 77 12.10 10.42 -6.33
CA LEU A 77 12.80 9.13 -6.27
C LEU A 77 11.84 7.95 -6.47
N LEU A 78 10.61 8.05 -5.94
CA LEU A 78 9.56 7.07 -6.21
C LEU A 78 9.08 7.15 -7.66
N ASP A 79 8.88 8.39 -8.18
CA ASP A 79 8.47 8.59 -9.58
C ASP A 79 9.52 8.01 -10.55
N GLN A 80 10.80 8.22 -10.29
CA GLN A 80 11.88 7.62 -11.07
C GLN A 80 11.86 6.09 -10.99
N ALA A 81 11.67 5.51 -9.80
CA ALA A 81 11.57 4.07 -9.64
C ALA A 81 10.36 3.49 -10.40
N ALA A 82 9.24 4.22 -10.43
CA ALA A 82 7.99 3.77 -11.04
C ALA A 82 7.90 4.03 -12.56
N TRP A 83 8.45 5.16 -13.05
CA TRP A 83 8.17 5.65 -14.41
C TRP A 83 9.39 5.79 -15.31
N SER A 84 10.60 5.45 -14.85
CA SER A 84 11.77 5.35 -15.72
C SER A 84 11.61 4.21 -16.72
N GLN A 85 12.41 4.23 -17.79
CA GLN A 85 12.39 3.19 -18.81
C GLN A 85 13.47 2.13 -18.60
N GLY A 86 13.22 0.91 -19.07
CA GLY A 86 14.20 -0.17 -19.11
C GLY A 86 14.78 -0.52 -17.74
N ARG A 87 16.09 -0.68 -17.64
CA ARG A 87 16.80 -1.12 -16.42
C ARG A 87 16.69 -0.18 -15.23
N GLN A 88 16.33 1.08 -15.44
CA GLN A 88 16.15 2.05 -14.36
C GLN A 88 14.80 1.90 -13.68
N ARG A 89 13.83 1.27 -14.36
CA ARG A 89 12.52 0.99 -13.81
C ARG A 89 12.61 -0.07 -12.72
N LYS A 90 12.06 0.23 -11.55
CA LYS A 90 12.05 -0.66 -10.39
C LYS A 90 10.65 -1.12 -10.00
N LEU A 91 9.62 -0.44 -10.53
CA LEU A 91 8.22 -0.71 -10.21
C LEU A 91 7.39 -0.83 -11.49
N PHE A 92 6.36 -1.63 -11.40
CA PHE A 92 5.28 -1.66 -12.38
C PHE A 92 3.94 -1.52 -11.66
N GLU A 93 2.93 -1.01 -12.37
CA GLU A 93 1.59 -0.91 -11.83
C GLU A 93 0.79 -2.14 -12.24
N TYR A 94 0.11 -2.77 -11.25
CA TYR A 94 -0.85 -3.85 -11.50
C TYR A 94 -1.78 -4.04 -10.29
N TRP A 95 -2.68 -4.98 -10.38
CA TRP A 95 -3.59 -5.39 -9.32
C TRP A 95 -2.85 -6.30 -8.32
N GLY A 96 -2.25 -5.71 -7.28
CA GLY A 96 -1.62 -6.38 -6.16
C GLY A 96 -2.59 -6.50 -4.98
N HIS A 97 -2.48 -5.55 -4.05
CA HIS A 97 -3.53 -5.26 -3.08
C HIS A 97 -4.31 -4.05 -3.62
N GLU A 98 -5.37 -4.25 -4.36
CA GLU A 98 -5.99 -3.25 -5.23
C GLU A 98 -5.01 -2.72 -6.31
N ALA A 99 -5.28 -1.54 -6.92
CA ALA A 99 -4.33 -0.90 -7.81
C ALA A 99 -3.04 -0.56 -7.04
N SER A 100 -1.91 -1.06 -7.50
CA SER A 100 -0.66 -0.98 -6.74
C SER A 100 0.56 -0.78 -7.62
N LEU A 101 1.59 -0.14 -7.07
CA LEU A 101 2.95 -0.25 -7.55
C LEU A 101 3.62 -1.46 -6.89
N LEU A 102 4.22 -2.30 -7.71
CA LEU A 102 4.86 -3.56 -7.34
C LEU A 102 6.31 -3.55 -7.83
N PRO A 103 7.28 -4.14 -7.11
CA PRO A 103 8.61 -4.40 -7.64
C PRO A 103 8.54 -5.15 -8.97
N VAL A 104 9.37 -4.76 -9.95
CA VAL A 104 9.36 -5.41 -11.28
C VAL A 104 9.68 -6.92 -11.20
N GLU A 105 10.40 -7.36 -10.18
CA GLU A 105 10.70 -8.75 -9.90
C GLU A 105 9.45 -9.59 -9.59
N LEU A 106 8.35 -8.95 -9.19
CA LEU A 106 7.06 -9.62 -8.97
C LEU A 106 6.24 -9.77 -10.26
N TYR A 107 6.63 -9.14 -11.37
CA TYR A 107 5.89 -9.23 -12.63
C TYR A 107 5.69 -10.68 -13.10
N PRO A 108 6.72 -11.56 -13.12
CA PRO A 108 6.53 -12.97 -13.49
C PRO A 108 5.54 -13.70 -12.57
N LEU A 109 5.47 -13.31 -11.29
CA LEU A 109 4.55 -13.90 -10.31
C LEU A 109 3.09 -13.42 -10.51
N MET A 110 2.85 -12.40 -11.32
CA MET A 110 1.50 -11.89 -11.64
C MET A 110 0.96 -12.39 -12.98
N ARG A 111 1.78 -13.05 -13.82
CA ARG A 111 1.37 -13.51 -15.16
C ARG A 111 0.18 -14.46 -15.16
N TRP A 112 0.09 -15.35 -14.15
CA TRP A 112 -1.07 -16.23 -14.00
C TRP A 112 -2.39 -15.45 -13.87
N ARG A 113 -2.35 -14.31 -13.16
CA ARG A 113 -3.53 -13.43 -13.01
C ARG A 113 -3.86 -12.74 -14.33
N MET A 114 -2.85 -12.31 -15.07
CA MET A 114 -3.00 -11.73 -16.40
C MET A 114 -3.61 -12.76 -17.37
N GLN A 115 -3.13 -14.00 -17.33
CA GLN A 115 -3.66 -15.09 -18.15
C GLN A 115 -5.13 -15.41 -17.79
N ARG A 116 -5.48 -15.49 -16.52
CA ARG A 116 -6.89 -15.64 -16.11
C ARG A 116 -7.75 -14.47 -16.57
N ALA A 117 -7.25 -13.24 -16.43
CA ALA A 117 -7.96 -12.04 -16.91
C ALA A 117 -8.22 -12.06 -18.42
N SER A 118 -7.28 -12.52 -19.24
CA SER A 118 -7.46 -12.69 -20.70
C SER A 118 -8.57 -13.69 -21.04
N GLN A 119 -8.83 -14.65 -20.13
CA GLN A 119 -9.93 -15.64 -20.24
C GLN A 119 -11.25 -15.13 -19.63
N GLY A 120 -11.24 -13.90 -19.06
CA GLY A 120 -12.41 -13.29 -18.41
C GLY A 120 -12.58 -13.72 -16.95
N GLU A 121 -11.55 -14.30 -16.33
CA GLU A 121 -11.58 -14.73 -14.94
C GLU A 121 -10.88 -13.71 -14.02
N GLY A 122 -11.39 -13.55 -12.79
CA GLY A 122 -10.78 -12.66 -11.81
C GLY A 122 -10.92 -11.17 -12.09
N ILE A 123 -11.72 -10.78 -13.05
CA ILE A 123 -12.04 -9.40 -13.42
C ILE A 123 -13.56 -9.14 -13.31
N TYR A 124 -13.96 -7.85 -13.36
CA TYR A 124 -15.37 -7.49 -13.31
C TYR A 124 -16.15 -8.12 -14.46
N GLN A 125 -17.37 -8.61 -14.19
CA GLN A 125 -18.22 -9.30 -15.16
C GLN A 125 -18.46 -8.49 -16.44
N GLU A 126 -18.69 -7.19 -16.32
CA GLU A 126 -18.87 -6.29 -17.48
C GLU A 126 -17.61 -6.20 -18.33
N MET A 127 -16.43 -6.18 -17.72
CA MET A 127 -15.15 -6.20 -18.44
C MET A 127 -14.91 -7.56 -19.12
N ALA A 128 -15.24 -8.67 -18.46
CA ALA A 128 -15.15 -10.01 -19.02
C ALA A 128 -16.12 -10.17 -20.22
N LYS A 129 -17.35 -9.63 -20.11
CA LYS A 129 -18.31 -9.59 -21.22
C LYS A 129 -17.79 -8.76 -22.38
N PHE A 130 -17.28 -7.56 -22.11
CA PHE A 130 -16.67 -6.70 -23.12
C PHE A 130 -15.51 -7.41 -23.82
N GLY A 131 -14.67 -8.10 -23.07
CA GLY A 131 -13.56 -8.91 -23.62
C GLY A 131 -14.02 -9.96 -24.61
N ARG A 132 -15.16 -10.62 -24.41
CA ARG A 132 -15.71 -11.61 -25.32
C ARG A 132 -16.38 -10.98 -26.56
N GLU A 133 -17.09 -9.88 -26.38
CA GLU A 133 -17.98 -9.31 -27.39
C GLU A 133 -17.31 -8.25 -28.27
N GLN A 134 -16.23 -7.59 -27.78
CA GLN A 134 -15.64 -6.41 -28.42
C GLN A 134 -14.19 -6.62 -28.90
N GLN A 135 -13.87 -7.83 -29.37
CA GLN A 135 -12.52 -8.20 -29.82
C GLN A 135 -11.95 -7.25 -30.87
N THR A 136 -12.80 -6.78 -31.81
CA THR A 136 -12.39 -5.81 -32.84
C THR A 136 -11.95 -4.47 -32.27
N THR A 137 -12.67 -3.98 -31.23
CA THR A 137 -12.32 -2.74 -30.52
C THR A 137 -11.01 -2.91 -29.76
N ILE A 138 -10.84 -4.03 -29.06
CA ILE A 138 -9.62 -4.39 -28.34
C ILE A 138 -8.42 -4.44 -29.26
N ALA A 139 -8.54 -5.15 -30.40
CA ALA A 139 -7.47 -5.26 -31.39
C ALA A 139 -7.09 -3.89 -31.99
N ARG A 140 -8.07 -3.04 -32.30
CA ARG A 140 -7.84 -1.67 -32.79
C ARG A 140 -7.09 -0.82 -31.76
N VAL A 141 -7.47 -0.89 -30.48
CA VAL A 141 -6.82 -0.15 -29.40
C VAL A 141 -5.39 -0.65 -29.18
N LEU A 142 -5.17 -1.97 -29.18
CA LEU A 142 -3.83 -2.55 -29.09
C LEU A 142 -2.94 -2.12 -30.25
N GLN A 143 -3.49 -2.10 -31.48
CA GLN A 143 -2.76 -1.64 -32.64
C GLN A 143 -2.37 -0.15 -32.52
N ALA A 144 -3.26 0.70 -32.00
CA ALA A 144 -2.95 2.10 -31.73
C ALA A 144 -1.78 2.25 -30.73
N VAL A 145 -1.76 1.43 -29.66
CA VAL A 145 -0.61 1.41 -28.71
C VAL A 145 0.68 0.96 -29.41
N ARG A 146 0.61 -0.04 -30.30
CA ARG A 146 1.78 -0.51 -31.07
C ARG A 146 2.37 0.57 -31.96
N GLU A 147 1.52 1.34 -32.62
CA GLU A 147 1.91 2.35 -33.59
C GLU A 147 2.34 3.69 -32.96
N GLN A 148 1.62 4.13 -31.93
CA GLN A 148 1.80 5.47 -31.35
C GLN A 148 2.66 5.48 -30.08
N GLY A 149 2.93 4.31 -29.46
CA GLY A 149 3.60 4.21 -28.19
C GLY A 149 2.66 4.53 -27.00
N ALA A 150 3.21 5.08 -25.94
CA ALA A 150 2.47 5.31 -24.72
C ALA A 150 1.29 6.27 -24.89
N LEU A 151 0.06 5.79 -24.66
CA LEU A 151 -1.16 6.59 -24.81
C LEU A 151 -2.17 6.33 -23.68
N GLY A 152 -3.01 7.31 -23.43
CA GLY A 152 -4.10 7.25 -22.47
C GLY A 152 -5.47 7.16 -23.15
N ALA A 153 -6.50 6.87 -22.35
CA ALA A 153 -7.88 6.79 -22.86
C ALA A 153 -8.34 8.11 -23.49
N GLY A 154 -7.88 9.26 -22.96
CA GLY A 154 -8.21 10.57 -23.52
C GLY A 154 -7.67 10.80 -24.91
N THR A 155 -6.58 10.15 -25.33
CA THR A 155 -6.00 10.26 -26.68
C THR A 155 -6.83 9.47 -27.70
N LEU A 156 -7.45 8.36 -27.29
CA LEU A 156 -8.24 7.47 -28.14
C LEU A 156 -9.71 7.86 -28.24
N ASN A 157 -10.18 8.73 -27.33
CA ASN A 157 -11.58 9.07 -27.24
C ASN A 157 -12.00 9.96 -28.41
N THR A 158 -12.80 9.40 -29.32
CA THR A 158 -13.37 10.11 -30.49
C THR A 158 -14.71 10.80 -30.17
N ARG A 159 -15.27 10.60 -28.96
CA ARG A 159 -16.52 11.23 -28.55
C ARG A 159 -16.30 12.70 -28.16
N GLN A 160 -17.06 13.60 -28.76
CA GLN A 160 -17.04 15.03 -28.43
C GLN A 160 -17.85 15.39 -27.17
N GLU A 161 -18.77 14.52 -26.73
CA GLU A 161 -19.61 14.75 -25.54
C GLU A 161 -19.65 13.53 -24.61
N ARG A 162 -19.77 13.80 -23.31
CA ARG A 162 -20.04 12.75 -22.30
C ARG A 162 -21.49 12.32 -22.40
N ALA A 163 -21.75 11.04 -22.61
CA ALA A 163 -23.11 10.49 -22.78
C ALA A 163 -23.81 10.13 -21.46
N GLY A 164 -23.13 10.24 -20.28
CA GLY A 164 -23.68 9.78 -19.02
C GLY A 164 -22.92 10.25 -17.77
N PRO A 165 -23.18 9.65 -16.58
CA PRO A 165 -22.52 9.96 -15.32
C PRO A 165 -21.00 9.75 -15.41
N TRP A 166 -20.24 10.27 -14.45
CA TRP A 166 -18.77 10.30 -14.47
C TRP A 166 -18.07 8.92 -14.58
N TRP A 167 -18.79 7.82 -14.38
CA TRP A 167 -18.34 6.43 -14.60
C TRP A 167 -18.73 5.85 -15.97
N ASP A 168 -19.31 6.65 -16.90
CA ASP A 168 -19.58 6.21 -18.28
C ASP A 168 -18.26 6.17 -19.05
N TRP A 169 -17.63 4.99 -19.05
CA TRP A 169 -16.38 4.76 -19.75
C TRP A 169 -16.61 4.57 -21.23
N SER A 170 -15.76 5.19 -22.07
CA SER A 170 -15.76 4.91 -23.49
C SER A 170 -15.30 3.46 -23.76
N ALA A 171 -15.69 2.90 -24.89
CA ALA A 171 -15.27 1.55 -25.31
C ALA A 171 -13.72 1.43 -25.35
N GLU A 172 -13.03 2.48 -25.77
CA GLU A 172 -11.57 2.54 -25.80
C GLU A 172 -10.96 2.47 -24.39
N LYS A 173 -11.59 3.12 -23.42
CA LYS A 173 -11.13 3.03 -22.02
C LYS A 173 -11.32 1.63 -21.47
N ILE A 174 -12.46 0.99 -21.72
CA ILE A 174 -12.72 -0.39 -21.27
C ILE A 174 -11.73 -1.34 -21.96
N ALA A 175 -11.45 -1.14 -23.26
CA ALA A 175 -10.46 -1.93 -24.00
C ALA A 175 -9.05 -1.80 -23.40
N LEU A 176 -8.60 -0.58 -23.04
CA LEU A 176 -7.31 -0.36 -22.37
C LEU A 176 -7.25 -1.04 -21.00
N GLU A 177 -8.31 -0.95 -20.19
CA GLU A 177 -8.35 -1.61 -18.87
C GLU A 177 -8.39 -3.14 -19.01
N TRP A 178 -9.06 -3.69 -20.05
CA TRP A 178 -9.03 -5.11 -20.35
C TRP A 178 -7.65 -5.57 -20.80
N LEU A 179 -7.01 -4.85 -21.75
CA LEU A 179 -5.65 -5.12 -22.20
C LEU A 179 -4.64 -5.06 -21.05
N PHE A 180 -4.82 -4.11 -20.16
CA PHE A 180 -3.99 -3.97 -18.95
C PHE A 180 -4.21 -5.14 -17.99
N ALA A 181 -5.45 -5.54 -17.73
CA ALA A 181 -5.75 -6.69 -16.89
C ALA A 181 -5.17 -7.98 -17.50
N ALA A 182 -5.24 -8.15 -18.81
CA ALA A 182 -4.71 -9.28 -19.55
C ALA A 182 -3.16 -9.26 -19.71
N GLY A 183 -2.50 -8.17 -19.32
CA GLY A 183 -1.04 -8.02 -19.43
C GLY A 183 -0.52 -7.72 -20.84
N GLU A 184 -1.42 -7.46 -21.81
CA GLU A 184 -1.08 -7.07 -23.18
C GLU A 184 -0.48 -5.66 -23.27
N VAL A 185 -0.84 -4.82 -22.30
CA VAL A 185 -0.24 -3.50 -22.09
C VAL A 185 0.09 -3.32 -20.59
N THR A 186 1.06 -2.44 -20.33
CA THR A 186 1.41 -2.03 -18.96
C THR A 186 1.40 -0.52 -18.86
N VAL A 187 1.43 0.02 -17.63
CA VAL A 187 1.47 1.47 -17.42
C VAL A 187 2.90 1.98 -17.63
N ALA A 188 3.11 2.73 -18.70
CA ALA A 188 4.38 3.37 -19.01
C ALA A 188 4.63 4.60 -18.13
N GLY A 189 3.58 5.32 -17.79
CA GLY A 189 3.62 6.53 -16.97
C GLY A 189 2.24 7.05 -16.65
N ARG A 190 2.20 8.25 -16.07
CA ARG A 190 0.94 8.92 -15.75
C ARG A 190 0.96 10.39 -16.19
N ARG A 191 -0.17 10.87 -16.67
CA ARG A 191 -0.44 12.29 -16.91
C ARG A 191 -1.46 12.76 -15.86
N GLY A 192 -0.98 13.41 -14.81
CA GLY A 192 -1.80 13.60 -13.60
C GLY A 192 -2.16 12.26 -12.96
N PHE A 193 -3.44 11.89 -12.96
CA PHE A 193 -3.90 10.57 -12.47
C PHE A 193 -4.28 9.60 -13.58
N GLU A 194 -4.30 10.05 -14.85
CA GLU A 194 -4.54 9.20 -16.02
C GLU A 194 -3.35 8.27 -16.26
N ARG A 195 -3.62 6.98 -16.48
CA ARG A 195 -2.63 6.00 -16.91
C ARG A 195 -2.30 6.18 -18.38
N LEU A 196 -1.01 6.11 -18.71
CA LEU A 196 -0.51 6.00 -20.08
C LEU A 196 -0.03 4.56 -20.29
N TYR A 197 -0.60 3.86 -21.25
CA TYR A 197 -0.36 2.45 -21.50
C TYR A 197 0.57 2.27 -22.69
N ASP A 198 1.55 1.36 -22.56
CA ASP A 198 2.41 0.92 -23.67
C ASP A 198 2.69 -0.58 -23.56
N LEU A 199 3.35 -1.14 -24.55
CA LEU A 199 3.70 -2.55 -24.58
C LEU A 199 4.69 -2.89 -23.45
N PRO A 200 4.51 -4.05 -22.76
CA PRO A 200 5.42 -4.47 -21.69
C PRO A 200 6.89 -4.48 -22.09
N GLU A 201 7.20 -4.90 -23.34
CA GLU A 201 8.56 -5.00 -23.86
C GLU A 201 9.26 -3.63 -24.01
N ARG A 202 8.50 -2.56 -24.16
CA ARG A 202 9.03 -1.19 -24.23
C ARG A 202 9.24 -0.57 -22.87
N VAL A 203 8.49 -1.04 -21.89
CA VAL A 203 8.38 -0.41 -20.55
C VAL A 203 9.23 -1.12 -19.52
N LEU A 204 9.18 -2.45 -19.49
CA LEU A 204 9.81 -3.27 -18.46
C LEU A 204 11.22 -3.73 -18.88
N PRO A 205 12.11 -4.02 -17.91
CA PRO A 205 13.41 -4.59 -18.22
C PRO A 205 13.28 -5.92 -18.98
N SER A 206 14.09 -6.13 -20.02
CA SER A 206 14.06 -7.34 -20.84
C SER A 206 14.26 -8.63 -20.03
N ALA A 207 15.07 -8.61 -18.98
CA ALA A 207 15.26 -9.75 -18.09
C ALA A 207 13.95 -10.16 -17.37
N ILE A 208 13.07 -9.21 -17.07
CA ILE A 208 11.75 -9.47 -16.46
C ILE A 208 10.79 -10.04 -17.50
N ILE A 209 10.77 -9.45 -18.70
CA ILE A 209 9.90 -9.93 -19.79
C ILE A 209 10.30 -11.36 -20.23
N ASN A 210 11.59 -11.62 -20.33
CA ASN A 210 12.13 -12.93 -20.76
C ASN A 210 12.24 -13.95 -19.60
N HIS A 211 11.76 -13.62 -18.41
CA HIS A 211 11.73 -14.58 -17.31
C HIS A 211 10.85 -15.79 -17.70
N PRO A 212 11.31 -17.03 -17.50
CA PRO A 212 10.52 -18.21 -17.77
C PRO A 212 9.14 -18.14 -17.13
N GLU A 213 8.16 -18.71 -17.82
CA GLU A 213 6.80 -18.81 -17.28
C GLU A 213 6.81 -19.73 -16.05
N LEU A 214 6.14 -19.29 -14.99
CA LEU A 214 6.00 -20.06 -13.75
C LEU A 214 4.64 -20.74 -13.76
N MET A 215 4.60 -21.96 -13.23
CA MET A 215 3.32 -22.61 -12.91
C MET A 215 2.54 -21.72 -11.93
N GLU A 216 1.23 -21.62 -12.13
CA GLU A 216 0.38 -20.76 -11.28
C GLU A 216 0.55 -21.05 -9.79
N ALA A 217 0.59 -22.33 -9.39
CA ALA A 217 0.77 -22.71 -8.00
C ALA A 217 2.11 -22.23 -7.42
N ASP A 218 3.18 -22.26 -8.21
CA ASP A 218 4.51 -21.78 -7.82
C ASP A 218 4.52 -20.27 -7.67
N ALA A 219 3.92 -19.56 -8.61
CA ALA A 219 3.79 -18.11 -8.56
C ALA A 219 2.98 -17.66 -7.33
N GLN A 220 1.84 -18.29 -7.08
CA GLN A 220 1.00 -18.02 -5.92
C GLN A 220 1.73 -18.33 -4.59
N ARG A 221 2.44 -19.45 -4.50
CA ARG A 221 3.24 -19.82 -3.33
C ARG A 221 4.35 -18.79 -3.06
N ASN A 222 5.06 -18.32 -4.09
CA ASN A 222 6.06 -17.27 -3.93
C ASN A 222 5.46 -15.96 -3.43
N LEU A 223 4.28 -15.56 -3.92
CA LEU A 223 3.56 -14.38 -3.40
C LEU A 223 3.18 -14.53 -1.92
N LEU A 224 2.77 -15.73 -1.47
CA LEU A 224 2.51 -15.99 -0.06
C LEU A 224 3.79 -15.82 0.77
N LEU A 225 4.93 -16.31 0.30
CA LEU A 225 6.21 -16.13 0.98
C LEU A 225 6.60 -14.65 1.07
N HIS A 226 6.40 -13.87 0.00
CA HIS A 226 6.58 -12.41 0.03
C HIS A 226 5.65 -11.74 1.06
N ALA A 227 4.39 -12.15 1.13
CA ALA A 227 3.44 -11.64 2.12
C ALA A 227 3.87 -11.96 3.56
N VAL A 228 4.34 -13.18 3.84
CA VAL A 228 4.86 -13.56 5.17
C VAL A 228 6.05 -12.69 5.55
N LYS A 229 7.00 -12.46 4.63
CA LYS A 229 8.17 -11.59 4.84
C LYS A 229 7.73 -10.16 5.17
N ALA A 230 6.81 -9.60 4.39
CA ALA A 230 6.32 -8.23 4.55
C ALA A 230 5.51 -8.05 5.85
N LEU A 231 4.66 -9.03 6.21
CA LEU A 231 3.82 -8.96 7.40
C LEU A 231 4.59 -9.30 8.69
N GLY A 232 5.68 -10.08 8.61
CA GLY A 232 6.45 -10.61 9.72
C GLY A 232 5.73 -11.72 10.48
N VAL A 233 4.45 -11.53 10.78
CA VAL A 233 3.54 -12.53 11.38
C VAL A 233 2.12 -12.27 10.87
N GLY A 234 1.40 -13.32 10.51
CA GLY A 234 0.01 -13.22 10.05
C GLY A 234 -0.69 -14.58 10.06
N THR A 235 -2.02 -14.55 10.15
CA THR A 235 -2.86 -15.72 9.90
C THR A 235 -2.91 -16.03 8.39
N GLU A 236 -3.45 -17.16 8.00
CA GLU A 236 -3.70 -17.51 6.59
C GLU A 236 -4.46 -16.36 5.88
N LYS A 237 -5.52 -15.85 6.50
CA LYS A 237 -6.33 -14.76 5.95
C LYS A 237 -5.50 -13.49 5.74
N ASP A 238 -4.65 -13.11 6.69
CA ASP A 238 -3.81 -11.90 6.57
C ASP A 238 -2.81 -12.03 5.40
N ILE A 239 -2.21 -13.21 5.27
CA ILE A 239 -1.18 -13.49 4.27
C ILE A 239 -1.77 -13.50 2.85
N ARG A 240 -2.88 -14.23 2.62
CA ARG A 240 -3.50 -14.28 1.30
C ARG A 240 -4.10 -12.95 0.87
N ASP A 241 -4.62 -12.17 1.83
CA ASP A 241 -5.17 -10.84 1.56
C ASP A 241 -4.12 -9.86 1.02
N TYR A 242 -2.84 -10.05 1.38
CA TYR A 242 -1.77 -9.15 0.98
C TYR A 242 -1.65 -8.99 -0.53
N PHE A 243 -1.83 -10.07 -1.28
CA PHE A 243 -1.88 -10.09 -2.75
C PHE A 243 -3.23 -10.57 -3.30
N ARG A 244 -4.31 -10.46 -2.53
CA ARG A 244 -5.67 -10.83 -2.95
C ARG A 244 -5.76 -12.23 -3.55
N GLN A 245 -5.20 -13.23 -2.86
CA GLN A 245 -5.25 -14.63 -3.30
C GLN A 245 -6.49 -15.36 -2.76
N ASP A 246 -6.95 -16.36 -3.51
CA ASP A 246 -8.08 -17.19 -3.14
C ASP A 246 -7.77 -18.11 -1.94
N PRO A 247 -8.77 -18.41 -1.08
CA PRO A 247 -8.55 -19.18 0.14
C PRO A 247 -8.01 -20.58 -0.08
N ALA A 248 -8.49 -21.33 -1.09
CA ALA A 248 -8.10 -22.73 -1.27
C ALA A 248 -6.65 -22.87 -1.75
N PRO A 249 -6.19 -22.18 -2.82
CA PRO A 249 -4.79 -22.18 -3.23
C PRO A 249 -3.85 -21.65 -2.14
N ALA A 250 -4.27 -20.60 -1.42
CA ALA A 250 -3.44 -20.02 -0.36
C ALA A 250 -3.19 -21.01 0.79
N ARG A 251 -4.21 -21.76 1.21
CA ARG A 251 -4.03 -22.79 2.25
C ARG A 251 -3.09 -23.91 1.79
N ALA A 252 -3.22 -24.37 0.55
CA ALA A 252 -2.33 -25.38 -0.02
C ALA A 252 -0.88 -24.86 -0.09
N GLY A 253 -0.66 -23.67 -0.64
CA GLY A 253 0.67 -23.08 -0.74
C GLY A 253 1.33 -22.80 0.62
N LEU A 254 0.57 -22.38 1.63
CA LEU A 254 1.12 -22.22 2.99
C LEU A 254 1.49 -23.58 3.63
N ALA A 255 0.72 -24.63 3.39
CA ALA A 255 1.06 -25.96 3.86
C ALA A 255 2.38 -26.45 3.24
N GLU A 256 2.53 -26.30 1.92
CA GLU A 256 3.76 -26.63 1.20
C GLU A 256 4.97 -25.81 1.69
N LEU A 257 4.81 -24.50 1.93
CA LEU A 257 5.88 -23.66 2.46
C LEU A 257 6.32 -24.09 3.88
N VAL A 258 5.39 -24.56 4.70
CA VAL A 258 5.71 -25.14 6.03
C VAL A 258 6.46 -26.45 5.87
N GLU A 259 6.02 -27.33 4.98
CA GLU A 259 6.64 -28.63 4.69
C GLU A 259 8.08 -28.49 4.16
N GLN A 260 8.29 -27.47 3.30
CA GLN A 260 9.61 -27.08 2.78
C GLN A 260 10.50 -26.37 3.83
N GLY A 261 9.97 -26.06 5.02
CA GLY A 261 10.70 -25.29 6.03
C GLY A 261 10.92 -23.81 5.66
N ALA A 262 10.28 -23.30 4.60
CA ALA A 262 10.41 -21.91 4.18
C ALA A 262 9.69 -20.92 5.12
N ILE A 263 8.65 -21.38 5.80
CA ILE A 263 7.95 -20.68 6.88
C ILE A 263 7.66 -21.66 8.02
N GLN A 264 7.34 -21.14 9.18
CA GLN A 264 6.90 -21.96 10.30
C GLN A 264 5.55 -21.50 10.84
N ARG A 265 4.83 -22.46 11.42
CA ARG A 265 3.56 -22.25 12.10
C ARG A 265 3.81 -21.92 13.56
N ILE A 266 3.21 -20.85 14.07
CA ILE A 266 3.33 -20.43 15.47
C ILE A 266 1.95 -20.14 16.06
N GLN A 267 1.88 -20.06 17.39
CA GLN A 267 0.70 -19.61 18.12
C GLN A 267 0.94 -18.24 18.72
N VAL A 268 0.09 -17.27 18.40
CA VAL A 268 0.09 -15.96 19.09
C VAL A 268 -0.96 -15.99 20.19
N HIS A 269 -0.56 -15.56 21.40
CA HIS A 269 -1.48 -15.52 22.53
C HIS A 269 -2.69 -14.63 22.23
N GLY A 270 -3.89 -15.14 22.47
CA GLY A 270 -5.15 -14.45 22.20
C GLY A 270 -5.68 -14.60 20.76
N TRP A 271 -4.91 -15.15 19.83
CA TRP A 271 -5.40 -15.44 18.48
C TRP A 271 -6.05 -16.82 18.42
N LYS A 272 -7.25 -16.88 17.80
CA LYS A 272 -7.98 -18.14 17.61
C LYS A 272 -7.36 -19.04 16.54
N GLN A 273 -6.70 -18.44 15.56
CA GLN A 273 -6.11 -19.14 14.42
C GLN A 273 -4.60 -19.19 14.55
N PRO A 274 -3.94 -20.23 14.00
CA PRO A 274 -2.49 -20.27 13.92
C PRO A 274 -1.99 -19.11 13.06
N ALA A 275 -0.78 -18.67 13.36
CA ALA A 275 -0.06 -17.68 12.58
C ALA A 275 1.16 -18.32 11.90
N TYR A 276 1.68 -17.63 10.90
CA TYR A 276 2.87 -18.04 10.15
C TYR A 276 3.90 -16.91 10.20
N THR A 277 5.16 -17.30 10.22
CA THR A 277 6.33 -16.42 10.21
C THR A 277 7.50 -17.11 9.53
N LEU A 278 8.60 -16.39 9.28
CA LEU A 278 9.84 -17.02 8.82
C LEU A 278 10.43 -17.93 9.91
N PRO A 279 11.17 -18.99 9.54
CA PRO A 279 11.76 -19.93 10.52
C PRO A 279 12.70 -19.25 11.51
N GLU A 280 13.56 -18.36 10.99
CA GLU A 280 14.53 -17.60 11.79
C GLU A 280 14.04 -16.15 11.95
N PHE A 281 13.15 -15.92 12.92
CA PHE A 281 12.70 -14.58 13.23
C PHE A 281 13.31 -14.06 14.54
N THR A 282 13.67 -12.80 14.53
CA THR A 282 14.13 -12.11 15.73
C THR A 282 13.11 -11.07 16.16
N VAL A 283 12.60 -11.21 17.37
CA VAL A 283 11.69 -10.23 17.95
C VAL A 283 12.51 -9.07 18.55
N PRO A 284 12.34 -7.82 18.09
CA PRO A 284 13.00 -6.70 18.68
C PRO A 284 12.66 -6.54 20.18
N ARG A 285 13.60 -6.09 20.98
CA ARG A 285 13.37 -5.83 22.42
C ARG A 285 12.34 -4.70 22.62
N LYS A 286 12.36 -3.68 21.77
CA LYS A 286 11.41 -2.57 21.73
C LYS A 286 11.33 -1.97 20.33
N VAL A 287 10.27 -1.24 20.05
CA VAL A 287 10.12 -0.38 18.86
C VAL A 287 9.85 1.04 19.35
N THR A 288 10.62 2.01 18.82
CA THR A 288 10.54 3.42 19.21
C THR A 288 10.10 4.32 18.07
N ALA A 289 9.52 3.75 17.01
CA ALA A 289 9.05 4.50 15.85
C ALA A 289 7.88 5.42 16.20
N SER A 290 7.84 6.59 15.57
CA SER A 290 6.69 7.49 15.56
C SER A 290 6.41 7.90 14.12
N ALA A 291 5.18 7.66 13.63
CA ALA A 291 4.82 7.92 12.25
C ALA A 291 3.31 8.13 12.07
N LEU A 292 2.96 9.03 11.14
CA LEU A 292 1.60 9.13 10.61
C LEU A 292 1.43 8.10 9.49
N LEU A 293 0.42 7.22 9.61
CA LEU A 293 0.18 6.13 8.68
C LEU A 293 -0.93 6.49 7.68
N SER A 294 -0.71 6.18 6.40
CA SER A 294 -1.79 6.25 5.42
C SER A 294 -2.88 5.22 5.74
N PRO A 295 -4.17 5.53 5.49
CA PRO A 295 -5.23 4.51 5.51
C PRO A 295 -4.97 3.30 4.61
N PHE A 296 -4.12 3.46 3.61
CA PHE A 296 -3.73 2.47 2.59
C PHE A 296 -2.36 1.84 2.87
N ASP A 297 -1.79 2.08 4.06
CA ASP A 297 -0.52 1.49 4.48
C ASP A 297 -0.68 -0.01 4.74
N SER A 298 0.27 -0.81 4.27
CA SER A 298 0.26 -2.27 4.39
C SER A 298 0.27 -2.78 5.83
N LEU A 299 0.72 -1.96 6.78
CA LEU A 299 0.65 -2.30 8.20
C LEU A 299 -0.80 -2.38 8.71
N ILE A 300 -1.70 -1.54 8.17
CA ILE A 300 -3.04 -1.33 8.73
C ILE A 300 -4.20 -1.54 7.76
N TRP A 301 -3.96 -1.83 6.48
CA TRP A 301 -5.06 -1.94 5.50
C TRP A 301 -5.99 -3.14 5.75
N GLU A 302 -5.49 -4.27 6.30
CA GLU A 302 -6.35 -5.35 6.77
C GLU A 302 -6.83 -5.03 8.20
N ARG A 303 -8.09 -4.59 8.31
CA ARG A 303 -8.65 -3.99 9.54
C ARG A 303 -8.72 -4.96 10.70
N THR A 304 -9.08 -6.23 10.43
CA THR A 304 -9.16 -7.27 11.47
C THR A 304 -7.78 -7.60 12.05
N ARG A 305 -6.74 -7.60 11.21
CA ARG A 305 -5.35 -7.77 11.67
C ARG A 305 -4.90 -6.57 12.50
N THR A 306 -5.21 -5.36 12.06
CA THR A 306 -4.91 -4.12 12.78
C THR A 306 -5.52 -4.13 14.17
N GLU A 307 -6.81 -4.51 14.28
CA GLU A 307 -7.51 -4.64 15.56
C GLU A 307 -6.86 -5.71 16.45
N ARG A 308 -6.55 -6.89 15.93
CA ARG A 308 -5.86 -7.94 16.69
C ARG A 308 -4.46 -7.57 17.18
N LEU A 309 -3.69 -6.81 16.38
CA LEU A 309 -2.33 -6.41 16.75
C LEU A 309 -2.29 -5.22 17.70
N PHE A 310 -3.14 -4.23 17.49
CA PHE A 310 -3.02 -2.91 18.12
C PHE A 310 -4.20 -2.55 19.03
N ASP A 311 -5.24 -3.40 19.10
CA ASP A 311 -6.51 -3.07 19.74
C ASP A 311 -7.10 -1.76 19.19
N PHE A 312 -7.03 -1.63 17.85
CA PHE A 312 -7.36 -0.41 17.15
C PHE A 312 -8.39 -0.69 16.04
N HIS A 313 -9.64 -0.41 16.33
CA HIS A 313 -10.71 -0.49 15.35
C HIS A 313 -10.66 0.72 14.40
N TYR A 314 -10.39 0.46 13.12
CA TYR A 314 -10.19 1.52 12.13
C TYR A 314 -11.18 1.40 10.95
N ARG A 315 -11.84 2.51 10.64
CA ARG A 315 -12.70 2.66 9.47
C ARG A 315 -12.36 3.96 8.74
N LEU A 316 -12.18 3.88 7.45
CA LEU A 316 -11.98 5.05 6.60
C LEU A 316 -13.34 5.66 6.24
N GLU A 317 -13.52 6.96 6.47
CA GLU A 317 -14.82 7.65 6.35
C GLU A 317 -14.91 8.58 5.13
N ILE A 318 -14.00 8.45 4.14
CA ILE A 318 -13.97 9.31 2.94
C ILE A 318 -15.26 9.26 2.13
N TYR A 319 -15.96 8.11 2.13
CA TYR A 319 -17.25 7.93 1.44
C TYR A 319 -18.45 8.16 2.37
N THR A 320 -18.21 8.43 3.64
CA THR A 320 -19.28 8.71 4.62
C THR A 320 -19.69 10.19 4.47
N PRO A 321 -21.00 10.50 4.41
CA PRO A 321 -21.46 11.88 4.40
C PRO A 321 -20.92 12.68 5.61
N ALA A 322 -20.58 13.95 5.43
CA ALA A 322 -19.86 14.75 6.42
C ALA A 322 -20.51 14.72 7.82
N HIS A 323 -21.85 14.82 7.89
CA HIS A 323 -22.60 14.82 9.15
C HIS A 323 -22.64 13.46 9.88
N LYS A 324 -22.19 12.38 9.23
CA LYS A 324 -22.12 11.02 9.81
C LYS A 324 -20.71 10.57 10.14
N ARG A 325 -19.70 11.41 9.85
CA ARG A 325 -18.29 11.09 10.16
C ARG A 325 -18.05 11.23 11.65
N VAL A 326 -17.40 10.23 12.23
CA VAL A 326 -17.05 10.21 13.66
C VAL A 326 -15.67 10.83 13.88
N TYR A 327 -14.71 10.49 13.03
CA TYR A 327 -13.31 10.86 13.18
C TYR A 327 -12.85 11.91 12.17
N GLY A 328 -13.43 12.00 11.00
CA GLY A 328 -13.08 12.97 9.98
C GLY A 328 -13.08 12.43 8.56
N TYR A 329 -12.53 13.20 7.62
CA TYR A 329 -12.51 12.81 6.21
C TYR A 329 -11.32 11.92 5.85
N TYR A 330 -10.11 12.40 6.14
CA TYR A 330 -8.86 11.67 5.82
C TYR A 330 -8.02 11.51 7.07
N VAL A 331 -8.40 10.53 7.85
CA VAL A 331 -7.88 10.27 9.19
C VAL A 331 -6.66 9.36 9.10
N LEU A 332 -5.50 9.87 9.53
CA LEU A 332 -4.26 9.12 9.63
C LEU A 332 -4.10 8.57 11.05
N PRO A 333 -3.94 7.25 11.23
CA PRO A 333 -3.48 6.70 12.49
C PRO A 333 -2.07 7.19 12.83
N PHE A 334 -1.86 7.59 14.08
CA PHE A 334 -0.54 7.95 14.59
C PHE A 334 0.06 6.77 15.37
N LEU A 335 1.05 6.14 14.76
CA LEU A 335 1.89 5.14 15.41
C LEU A 335 2.85 5.87 16.35
N HIS A 336 2.84 5.51 17.62
CA HIS A 336 3.83 5.95 18.61
C HIS A 336 4.34 4.75 19.38
N GLN A 337 5.64 4.50 19.26
CA GLN A 337 6.29 3.31 19.81
C GLN A 337 5.61 2.01 19.29
N GLU A 338 4.97 1.25 20.16
CA GLU A 338 4.36 -0.05 19.83
C GLU A 338 2.83 0.01 19.74
N ARG A 339 2.20 1.19 19.66
CA ARG A 339 0.74 1.34 19.61
C ARG A 339 0.30 2.39 18.61
N ILE A 340 -0.90 2.27 18.12
CA ILE A 340 -1.57 3.36 17.42
C ILE A 340 -2.23 4.22 18.51
N ALA A 341 -1.69 5.41 18.72
CA ALA A 341 -1.95 6.22 19.89
C ALA A 341 -2.96 7.35 19.65
N ALA A 342 -3.22 7.69 18.37
CA ALA A 342 -4.18 8.72 18.02
C ALA A 342 -4.68 8.57 16.57
N ARG A 343 -5.75 9.30 16.24
CA ARG A 343 -6.32 9.50 14.89
C ARG A 343 -6.27 10.98 14.58
N ILE A 344 -5.71 11.34 13.44
CA ILE A 344 -5.51 12.73 13.05
C ILE A 344 -6.18 12.99 11.71
N ASP A 345 -7.22 13.82 11.68
CA ASP A 345 -7.85 14.23 10.42
C ASP A 345 -7.07 15.40 9.82
N LEU A 346 -6.50 15.18 8.63
CA LEU A 346 -5.55 16.09 8.01
C LEU A 346 -5.98 16.47 6.59
N ARG A 347 -5.65 17.71 6.20
CA ARG A 347 -5.80 18.21 4.84
C ARG A 347 -4.67 19.17 4.44
N ALA A 348 -4.14 18.99 3.25
CA ALA A 348 -3.23 19.95 2.64
C ALA A 348 -4.03 21.06 1.94
N GLU A 349 -4.10 22.23 2.55
CA GLU A 349 -4.73 23.43 1.99
C GLU A 349 -3.69 24.20 1.18
N ARG A 350 -3.36 23.68 -0.02
CA ARG A 350 -2.24 24.18 -0.85
C ARG A 350 -2.39 25.63 -1.26
N ALA A 351 -3.60 26.08 -1.58
CA ALA A 351 -3.87 27.47 -1.93
C ALA A 351 -3.58 28.43 -0.76
N ALA A 352 -3.73 27.96 0.48
CA ALA A 352 -3.43 28.72 1.69
C ALA A 352 -2.03 28.43 2.26
N GLY A 353 -1.24 27.57 1.62
CA GLY A 353 0.11 27.20 2.05
C GLY A 353 0.19 26.52 3.40
N ARG A 354 -0.84 25.72 3.80
CA ARG A 354 -0.88 25.16 5.15
C ARG A 354 -1.37 23.71 5.21
N LEU A 355 -0.86 23.00 6.21
CA LEU A 355 -1.39 21.72 6.66
C LEU A 355 -2.45 21.98 7.73
N ALA A 356 -3.71 21.64 7.45
CA ALA A 356 -4.80 21.79 8.41
C ALA A 356 -5.00 20.50 9.20
N VAL A 357 -5.00 20.63 10.53
CA VAL A 357 -5.33 19.58 11.52
C VAL A 357 -6.79 19.84 11.93
N HIS A 358 -7.73 19.09 11.35
CA HIS A 358 -9.15 19.27 11.61
C HIS A 358 -9.61 18.58 12.90
N ALA A 359 -8.99 17.45 13.26
CA ALA A 359 -9.27 16.74 14.50
C ALA A 359 -8.08 15.94 15.01
N VAL A 360 -7.99 15.81 16.33
CA VAL A 360 -7.08 14.92 17.04
C VAL A 360 -7.89 14.11 18.03
N HIS A 361 -7.89 12.79 17.85
CA HIS A 361 -8.56 11.84 18.74
C HIS A 361 -7.52 10.90 19.33
N GLU A 362 -7.26 11.03 20.62
CA GLU A 362 -6.34 10.14 21.32
C GLU A 362 -7.01 8.79 21.59
N GLU A 363 -6.27 7.70 21.40
CA GLU A 363 -6.66 6.35 21.82
C GLU A 363 -6.22 6.11 23.27
N GLN A 364 -7.00 5.33 24.02
CA GLN A 364 -6.67 5.02 25.41
C GLN A 364 -5.30 4.32 25.55
N PRO A 365 -4.50 4.68 26.54
CA PRO A 365 -4.73 5.58 27.67
C PRO A 365 -4.43 7.06 27.39
N GLY A 366 -4.32 7.49 26.16
CA GLY A 366 -3.92 8.83 25.72
C GLY A 366 -2.44 8.91 25.33
N LEU A 367 -2.01 10.08 24.87
CA LEU A 367 -0.60 10.42 24.65
C LEU A 367 -0.05 11.07 25.93
N ASP A 368 1.11 10.64 26.37
CA ASP A 368 1.90 11.37 27.36
C ASP A 368 2.55 12.62 26.71
N GLU A 369 3.37 13.33 27.46
CA GLU A 369 4.03 14.54 26.97
C GLU A 369 5.00 14.20 25.83
N GLU A 370 5.80 13.14 25.95
CA GLU A 370 6.70 12.67 24.90
C GLU A 370 5.94 12.33 23.61
N GLY A 371 4.81 11.61 23.71
CA GLY A 371 3.97 11.25 22.60
C GLY A 371 3.33 12.46 21.91
N MET A 372 2.96 13.48 22.69
CA MET A 372 2.39 14.72 22.13
C MET A 372 3.46 15.55 21.39
N HIS A 373 4.68 15.63 21.94
CA HIS A 373 5.82 16.25 21.24
C HIS A 373 6.18 15.47 19.96
N ALA A 374 6.18 14.14 20.03
CA ALA A 374 6.41 13.32 18.85
C ALA A 374 5.35 13.53 17.75
N LEU A 375 4.07 13.70 18.13
CA LEU A 375 3.01 14.05 17.19
C LEU A 375 3.24 15.43 16.58
N ALA A 376 3.57 16.45 17.38
CA ALA A 376 3.87 17.79 16.89
C ALA A 376 5.02 17.79 15.88
N ALA A 377 6.10 17.08 16.19
CA ALA A 377 7.25 16.92 15.30
C ALA A 377 6.87 16.22 13.98
N ASN A 378 6.07 15.14 14.03
CA ASN A 378 5.60 14.45 12.83
C ASN A 378 4.70 15.33 11.94
N LEU A 379 3.83 16.15 12.53
CA LEU A 379 2.98 17.08 11.78
C LEU A 379 3.82 18.18 11.11
N ARG A 380 4.80 18.73 11.82
CA ARG A 380 5.71 19.72 11.24
C ARG A 380 6.51 19.12 10.09
N GLN A 381 7.10 17.93 10.30
CA GLN A 381 7.85 17.21 9.27
C GLN A 381 6.96 16.89 8.05
N LEU A 382 5.69 16.50 8.26
CA LEU A 382 4.76 16.25 7.18
C LEU A 382 4.46 17.52 6.38
N ALA A 383 4.25 18.66 7.06
CA ALA A 383 4.03 19.93 6.40
C ALA A 383 5.25 20.35 5.55
N ASP A 384 6.47 20.22 6.09
CA ASP A 384 7.73 20.47 5.38
C ASP A 384 7.87 19.61 4.13
N TRP A 385 7.61 18.30 4.27
CA TRP A 385 7.66 17.36 3.14
C TRP A 385 6.65 17.67 2.04
N LEU A 386 5.48 18.22 2.42
CA LEU A 386 4.44 18.65 1.48
C LEU A 386 4.72 20.05 0.89
N GLY A 387 5.77 20.74 1.33
CA GLY A 387 6.07 22.10 0.93
C GLY A 387 5.09 23.15 1.51
N LEU A 388 4.51 22.87 2.68
CA LEU A 388 3.54 23.72 3.36
C LEU A 388 4.21 24.42 4.54
N PRO A 389 4.45 25.75 4.47
CA PRO A 389 5.20 26.47 5.50
C PRO A 389 4.47 26.53 6.86
N GLN A 390 3.14 26.37 6.85
CA GLN A 390 2.33 26.58 8.05
C GLN A 390 1.58 25.31 8.46
N VAL A 391 1.31 25.16 9.77
CA VAL A 391 0.40 24.17 10.34
C VAL A 391 -0.74 24.90 11.05
N LEU A 392 -1.98 24.66 10.62
CA LEU A 392 -3.18 25.18 11.26
C LEU A 392 -3.79 24.09 12.16
N ILE A 393 -3.90 24.34 13.48
CA ILE A 393 -4.60 23.43 14.40
C ILE A 393 -6.02 23.96 14.58
N ASN A 394 -6.91 23.54 13.69
CA ASN A 394 -8.31 24.02 13.64
C ASN A 394 -9.26 23.01 14.34
N CYS A 395 -9.00 22.71 15.59
CA CYS A 395 -9.95 21.96 16.40
C CYS A 395 -9.96 22.48 17.86
N GLN A 396 -11.10 22.36 18.53
CA GLN A 396 -11.30 22.90 19.88
C GLN A 396 -11.26 21.85 20.99
N ARG A 397 -10.85 20.61 20.69
CA ARG A 397 -10.76 19.52 21.67
C ARG A 397 -9.57 19.72 22.63
N ALA A 398 -9.64 19.14 23.82
CA ALA A 398 -8.55 19.17 24.80
C ALA A 398 -7.21 18.68 24.22
N SER A 399 -7.24 17.63 23.39
CA SER A 399 -6.06 17.11 22.69
C SER A 399 -5.39 18.15 21.79
N ALA A 400 -6.18 19.04 21.17
CA ALA A 400 -5.65 20.13 20.34
C ALA A 400 -4.97 21.23 21.17
N ALA A 401 -5.48 21.52 22.37
CA ALA A 401 -4.81 22.46 23.27
C ALA A 401 -3.44 21.93 23.69
N ARG A 402 -3.36 20.64 24.05
CA ARG A 402 -2.08 19.97 24.37
C ARG A 402 -1.13 19.95 23.18
N LEU A 403 -1.65 19.72 21.97
CA LEU A 403 -0.85 19.74 20.75
C LEU A 403 -0.29 21.14 20.44
N ARG A 404 -1.09 22.22 20.63
CA ARG A 404 -0.60 23.60 20.48
C ARG A 404 0.55 23.90 21.46
N VAL A 405 0.41 23.49 22.71
CA VAL A 405 1.49 23.62 23.71
C VAL A 405 2.75 22.89 23.25
N ALA A 406 2.62 21.65 22.78
CA ALA A 406 3.75 20.87 22.28
C ALA A 406 4.42 21.51 21.05
N PHE A 407 3.65 22.14 20.14
CA PHE A 407 4.20 22.90 19.01
C PHE A 407 5.05 24.08 19.49
N VAL A 408 4.52 24.89 20.41
CA VAL A 408 5.24 26.06 20.95
C VAL A 408 6.50 25.65 21.70
N SER A 409 6.42 24.64 22.57
CA SER A 409 7.58 24.16 23.34
C SER A 409 8.67 23.54 22.45
N ALA A 410 8.31 23.00 21.30
CA ALA A 410 9.27 22.54 20.28
C ALA A 410 9.84 23.66 19.40
N GLY A 411 9.46 24.91 19.61
CA GLY A 411 9.87 26.06 18.80
C GLY A 411 9.19 26.14 17.41
N PHE A 412 8.09 25.40 17.20
CA PHE A 412 7.33 25.44 15.96
C PHE A 412 6.24 26.52 16.02
N GLN A 413 6.00 27.18 14.89
CA GLN A 413 4.86 28.07 14.74
C GLN A 413 3.63 27.32 14.24
N HIS A 414 2.46 27.62 14.78
CA HIS A 414 1.16 27.17 14.30
C HIS A 414 0.19 28.34 14.21
N LEU A 415 -0.86 28.19 13.39
CA LEU A 415 -1.99 29.12 13.28
C LEU A 415 -3.16 28.65 14.15
#